data_38b2c1c26873ad73f23c688493566ea3
#
_entry.id   38b2c1c26873ad73f23c688493566ea3
#
_cell.length_a   1.000
_cell.length_b   1.000
_cell.length_c   1.000
_cell.angle_alpha   90.00
_cell.angle_beta   90.00
_cell.angle_gamma   90.00
#
_symmetry.space_group_name_H-M   'P 1'
#
loop_
_entity.id
_entity.type
_entity.pdbx_description
1 polymer ?
#
loop_
_entity_poly.entity_id
_entity_poly.type
_entity_poly.pdbx_seq_one_letter_code
_entity_poly.pdbx_strand_id
1 'polypeptide(L)'
;MSSILKVENVTMQFGGVVAVDNLNLEVNEGEIVALIGPNGAGKTTAFNVITGVYQPTNGAVWFQGDKIVENHPQGKMKKLYKGEEAGSYTHVLAPTPDKITQLGMARTFQNIRLWKSQTVFDNVLIAKHCRTHTNFLAASFRMNHREEQEQRARVAQLLETVGLYDVKDELATSLPYGKQRRL
;
A
#
# COMPACT_ATOMS: atom_id res chain seq x y z
N MET A 1 8.63 23.38 0.37
CA MET A 1 7.72 22.30 -0.06
C MET A 1 7.56 21.38 1.13
N SER A 2 6.37 20.90 1.43
CA SER A 2 6.17 19.98 2.55
C SER A 2 6.55 18.56 2.13
N SER A 3 7.32 17.86 2.97
CA SER A 3 7.62 16.44 2.76
C SER A 3 6.37 15.61 2.95
N ILE A 4 5.98 14.84 1.95
CA ILE A 4 4.83 13.93 2.02
C ILE A 4 5.24 12.52 2.47
N LEU A 5 6.45 12.09 2.10
CA LEU A 5 7.01 10.81 2.49
C LEU A 5 8.47 10.99 2.89
N LYS A 6 8.85 10.46 4.05
CA LYS A 6 10.23 10.41 4.49
C LYS A 6 10.58 9.01 4.99
N VAL A 7 11.66 8.48 4.50
CA VAL A 7 12.24 7.18 4.89
C VAL A 7 13.56 7.47 5.59
N GLU A 8 13.72 7.01 6.81
CA GLU A 8 14.89 7.28 7.66
C GLU A 8 15.58 6.00 8.07
N ASN A 9 16.83 5.85 7.66
CA ASN A 9 17.76 4.78 8.07
C ASN A 9 17.14 3.38 7.96
N VAL A 10 16.31 3.17 6.92
CA VAL A 10 15.60 1.91 6.74
C VAL A 10 16.57 0.83 6.27
N THR A 11 16.73 -0.18 7.09
CA THR A 11 17.46 -1.42 6.76
C THR A 11 16.51 -2.60 6.80
N MET A 12 16.55 -3.44 5.77
CA MET A 12 15.83 -4.71 5.72
C MET A 12 16.81 -5.86 5.51
N GLN A 13 16.93 -6.69 6.52
CA GLN A 13 17.82 -7.84 6.54
C GLN A 13 17.02 -9.14 6.67
N PHE A 14 17.23 -10.08 5.78
CA PHE A 14 16.64 -11.42 5.79
C PHE A 14 17.70 -12.42 6.24
N GLY A 15 17.66 -12.82 7.51
CA GLY A 15 18.72 -13.67 8.07
C GLY A 15 20.10 -12.99 7.97
N GLY A 16 21.01 -13.56 7.19
CA GLY A 16 22.34 -13.01 6.95
C GLY A 16 22.46 -12.05 5.77
N VAL A 17 21.37 -11.88 4.98
CA VAL A 17 21.40 -11.07 3.75
C VAL A 17 20.75 -9.70 3.99
N VAL A 18 21.50 -8.65 3.79
CA VAL A 18 20.98 -7.27 3.80
C VAL A 18 20.45 -6.93 2.42
N ALA A 19 19.13 -6.79 2.29
CA ALA A 19 18.46 -6.50 1.03
C ALA A 19 18.30 -4.99 0.77
N VAL A 20 18.18 -4.20 1.84
CA VAL A 20 18.19 -2.73 1.84
C VAL A 20 19.03 -2.31 3.04
N ASP A 21 19.97 -1.45 2.82
CA ASP A 21 20.88 -0.97 3.86
C ASP A 21 20.80 0.55 3.99
N ASN A 22 20.44 1.02 5.18
CA ASN A 22 20.41 2.42 5.57
C ASN A 22 19.79 3.38 4.53
N LEU A 23 18.64 2.98 3.97
CA LEU A 23 17.92 3.77 2.96
C LEU A 23 17.37 5.04 3.58
N ASN A 24 17.76 6.17 2.99
CA ASN A 24 17.22 7.48 3.29
C ASN A 24 16.62 8.06 2.00
N LEU A 25 15.35 8.46 2.05
CA LEU A 25 14.60 8.96 0.91
C LEU A 25 13.59 9.99 1.40
N GLU A 26 13.41 11.05 0.63
CA GLU A 26 12.38 12.05 0.88
C GLU A 26 11.65 12.36 -0.42
N VAL A 27 10.33 12.50 -0.33
CA VAL A 27 9.44 12.89 -1.44
C VAL A 27 8.61 14.07 -0.98
N ASN A 28 8.65 15.15 -1.74
CA ASN A 28 7.84 16.34 -1.48
C ASN A 28 6.49 16.27 -2.22
N GLU A 29 5.54 17.09 -1.78
CA GLU A 29 4.25 17.21 -2.44
C GLU A 29 4.41 17.64 -3.90
N GLY A 30 3.74 16.93 -4.83
CA GLY A 30 3.84 17.18 -6.28
C GLY A 30 5.12 16.67 -6.94
N GLU A 31 6.02 16.02 -6.18
CA GLU A 31 7.27 15.50 -6.71
C GLU A 31 7.13 14.05 -7.21
N ILE A 32 7.87 13.72 -8.26
CA ILE A 32 8.03 12.34 -8.75
C ILE A 32 9.46 11.90 -8.49
N VAL A 33 9.63 10.94 -7.57
CA VAL A 33 10.93 10.36 -7.23
C VAL A 33 11.05 8.96 -7.82
N ALA A 34 12.17 8.66 -8.49
CA ALA A 34 12.45 7.36 -9.08
C ALA A 34 13.56 6.62 -8.32
N LEU A 35 13.28 5.39 -7.89
CA LEU A 35 14.27 4.48 -7.33
C LEU A 35 14.85 3.59 -8.45
N ILE A 36 16.08 3.86 -8.84
CA ILE A 36 16.74 3.19 -9.97
C ILE A 36 17.83 2.24 -9.47
N GLY A 37 18.00 1.12 -10.15
CA GLY A 37 19.04 0.13 -9.85
C GLY A 37 18.83 -1.18 -10.60
N PRO A 38 19.82 -2.07 -10.65
CA PRO A 38 19.73 -3.37 -11.31
C PRO A 38 18.71 -4.31 -10.64
N ASN A 39 18.41 -5.43 -11.29
CA ASN A 39 17.59 -6.48 -10.68
C ASN A 39 18.31 -7.03 -9.45
N GLY A 40 17.57 -7.24 -8.36
CA GLY A 40 18.14 -7.67 -7.08
C GLY A 40 18.64 -6.52 -6.17
N ALA A 41 18.68 -5.26 -6.62
CA ALA A 41 19.15 -4.11 -5.83
C ALA A 41 18.21 -3.70 -4.66
N GLY A 42 17.23 -4.52 -4.28
CA GLY A 42 16.38 -4.24 -3.13
C GLY A 42 15.20 -3.28 -3.38
N LYS A 43 14.98 -2.77 -4.62
CA LYS A 43 13.90 -1.81 -4.94
C LYS A 43 12.53 -2.29 -4.45
N THR A 44 12.14 -3.50 -4.81
CA THR A 44 10.86 -4.09 -4.38
C THR A 44 10.79 -4.25 -2.86
N THR A 45 11.91 -4.57 -2.21
CA THR A 45 12.00 -4.67 -0.76
C THR A 45 11.79 -3.31 -0.10
N ALA A 46 12.40 -2.24 -0.63
CA ALA A 46 12.17 -0.88 -0.15
C ALA A 46 10.69 -0.49 -0.26
N PHE A 47 10.05 -0.72 -1.41
CA PHE A 47 8.60 -0.49 -1.56
C PHE A 47 7.76 -1.35 -0.62
N ASN A 48 8.15 -2.61 -0.36
CA ASN A 48 7.44 -3.48 0.58
C ASN A 48 7.52 -2.95 2.01
N VAL A 49 8.64 -2.35 2.41
CA VAL A 49 8.78 -1.72 3.72
C VAL A 49 7.92 -0.45 3.81
N ILE A 50 8.02 0.44 2.83
CA ILE A 50 7.27 1.71 2.80
C ILE A 50 5.77 1.47 2.87
N THR A 51 5.29 0.41 2.20
CA THR A 51 3.85 0.07 2.13
C THR A 51 3.39 -0.94 3.18
N GLY A 52 4.21 -1.22 4.21
CA GLY A 52 3.85 -2.07 5.34
C GLY A 52 3.71 -3.57 5.04
N VAL A 53 4.15 -4.02 3.87
CA VAL A 53 4.20 -5.46 3.53
C VAL A 53 5.30 -6.17 4.33
N TYR A 54 6.44 -5.48 4.53
CA TYR A 54 7.52 -5.93 5.37
C TYR A 54 7.78 -4.94 6.49
N GLN A 55 7.98 -5.46 7.70
CA GLN A 55 8.50 -4.69 8.80
C GLN A 55 10.01 -4.56 8.64
N PRO A 56 10.60 -3.34 8.64
CA PRO A 56 12.04 -3.16 8.52
C PRO A 56 12.77 -3.81 9.70
N THR A 57 14.02 -4.16 9.49
CA THR A 57 14.89 -4.59 10.60
C THR A 57 15.26 -3.41 11.51
N ASN A 58 15.43 -2.22 10.91
CA ASN A 58 15.73 -0.97 11.59
C ASN A 58 15.22 0.20 10.75
N GLY A 59 14.87 1.31 11.40
CA GLY A 59 14.52 2.56 10.74
C GLY A 59 13.05 2.93 10.87
N ALA A 60 12.67 4.04 10.24
CA ALA A 60 11.33 4.60 10.28
C ALA A 60 10.86 5.11 8.93
N VAL A 61 9.52 5.14 8.75
CA VAL A 61 8.85 5.75 7.62
C VAL A 61 7.81 6.75 8.14
N TRP A 62 7.83 7.94 7.57
CA TRP A 62 6.91 9.02 7.88
C TRP A 62 6.05 9.31 6.66
N PHE A 63 4.78 9.55 6.86
CA PHE A 63 3.84 9.93 5.80
C PHE A 63 2.95 11.08 6.28
N GLN A 64 2.93 12.16 5.52
CA GLN A 64 2.18 13.40 5.85
C GLN A 64 2.51 13.97 7.25
N GLY A 65 3.75 13.80 7.70
CA GLY A 65 4.21 14.27 9.00
C GLY A 65 4.05 13.26 10.15
N ASP A 66 3.29 12.19 9.95
CA ASP A 66 3.09 11.13 10.94
C ASP A 66 4.04 9.96 10.72
N LYS A 67 4.62 9.44 11.80
CA LYS A 67 5.40 8.21 11.76
C LYS A 67 4.47 7.02 11.59
N ILE A 68 4.54 6.34 10.44
CA ILE A 68 3.67 5.22 10.11
C ILE A 68 4.33 3.85 10.30
N VAL A 69 5.66 3.78 10.16
CA VAL A 69 6.43 2.55 10.40
C VAL A 69 7.63 2.89 11.26
N GLU A 70 7.92 2.09 12.25
CA GLU A 70 9.16 2.14 13.02
C GLU A 70 9.52 0.76 13.52
N ASN A 71 10.78 0.39 13.44
CA ASN A 71 11.28 -0.82 14.06
C ASN A 71 12.77 -0.69 14.44
N HIS A 72 13.17 -1.56 15.36
CA HIS A 72 14.55 -1.74 15.79
C HIS A 72 14.88 -3.24 15.86
N PRO A 73 16.17 -3.63 15.78
CA PRO A 73 16.55 -5.03 15.81
C PRO A 73 16.08 -5.74 17.10
N GLN A 74 15.32 -6.82 16.94
CA GLN A 74 14.76 -7.61 18.03
C GLN A 74 15.19 -9.08 17.91
N GLY A 75 15.09 -9.82 19.02
CA GLY A 75 15.35 -11.24 19.06
C GLY A 75 16.70 -11.64 18.42
N LYS A 76 16.66 -12.54 17.43
CA LYS A 76 17.85 -12.99 16.71
C LYS A 76 18.52 -11.85 15.93
N MET A 77 17.74 -10.89 15.40
CA MET A 77 18.27 -9.77 14.64
C MET A 77 19.10 -8.81 15.50
N LYS A 78 18.85 -8.71 16.81
CA LYS A 78 19.66 -7.92 17.74
C LYS A 78 21.13 -8.35 17.76
N LYS A 79 21.40 -9.63 17.47
CA LYS A 79 22.78 -10.17 17.38
C LYS A 79 23.37 -10.02 15.98
N LEU A 80 22.53 -10.04 14.95
CA LEU A 80 22.96 -10.05 13.54
C LEU A 80 23.13 -8.65 12.96
N TYR A 81 22.25 -7.71 13.34
CA TYR A 81 22.31 -6.34 12.86
C TYR A 81 23.40 -5.56 13.58
N LYS A 82 24.30 -4.96 12.81
CA LYS A 82 25.44 -4.17 13.30
C LYS A 82 25.52 -2.79 12.65
N GLY A 83 24.38 -2.25 12.18
CA GLY A 83 24.33 -0.93 11.57
C GLY A 83 24.61 0.18 12.57
N GLU A 84 25.11 1.31 12.08
CA GLU A 84 25.46 2.48 12.91
C GLU A 84 24.26 3.04 13.66
N GLU A 85 23.05 2.92 13.07
CA GLU A 85 21.79 3.41 13.65
C GLU A 85 21.12 2.41 14.63
N ALA A 86 21.86 1.35 15.02
CA ALA A 86 21.34 0.39 16.00
C ALA A 86 21.13 1.08 17.36
N GLY A 87 19.87 1.12 17.82
CA GLY A 87 19.50 1.78 19.08
C GLY A 87 18.92 3.19 18.92
N SER A 88 18.93 3.77 17.73
CA SER A 88 18.27 5.06 17.45
C SER A 88 16.74 4.95 17.47
N TYR A 89 16.20 3.76 17.20
CA TYR A 89 14.77 3.45 17.19
C TYR A 89 14.44 2.52 18.35
N THR A 90 13.37 2.84 19.08
CA THR A 90 12.99 2.13 20.31
C THR A 90 11.55 1.59 20.28
N HIS A 91 10.74 2.06 19.36
CA HIS A 91 9.35 1.65 19.24
C HIS A 91 9.17 0.64 18.11
N VAL A 92 8.05 -0.08 18.15
CA VAL A 92 7.61 -0.97 17.09
C VAL A 92 6.28 -0.46 16.57
N LEU A 93 6.30 0.06 15.35
CA LEU A 93 5.12 0.51 14.62
C LEU A 93 5.05 -0.25 13.29
N ALA A 94 4.11 -1.18 13.18
CA ALA A 94 3.99 -2.06 12.03
C ALA A 94 2.53 -2.17 11.60
N PRO A 95 1.98 -1.12 10.98
CA PRO A 95 0.63 -1.17 10.46
C PRO A 95 0.54 -2.16 9.29
N THR A 96 -0.64 -2.71 9.13
CA THR A 96 -0.94 -3.56 7.98
C THR A 96 -1.10 -2.72 6.70
N PRO A 97 -0.88 -3.28 5.49
CA PRO A 97 -0.96 -2.54 4.23
C PRO A 97 -2.31 -1.86 3.98
N ASP A 98 -3.40 -2.45 4.48
CA ASP A 98 -4.73 -1.86 4.42
C ASP A 98 -4.82 -0.54 5.21
N LYS A 99 -4.23 -0.48 6.40
CA LYS A 99 -4.17 0.76 7.20
C LYS A 99 -3.35 1.84 6.50
N ILE A 100 -2.22 1.48 5.89
CA ILE A 100 -1.42 2.42 5.10
C ILE A 100 -2.22 2.95 3.89
N THR A 101 -3.00 2.07 3.23
CA THR A 101 -3.88 2.48 2.13
C THR A 101 -4.99 3.43 2.63
N GLN A 102 -5.53 3.22 3.82
CA GLN A 102 -6.52 4.13 4.43
C GLN A 102 -5.95 5.53 4.72
N LEU A 103 -4.65 5.63 5.02
CA LEU A 103 -3.96 6.92 5.16
C LEU A 103 -3.80 7.68 3.83
N GLY A 104 -4.04 7.02 2.68
CA GLY A 104 -3.99 7.63 1.35
C GLY A 104 -2.80 7.18 0.49
N MET A 105 -1.95 6.29 0.98
CA MET A 105 -0.83 5.76 0.21
C MET A 105 -1.27 4.51 -0.57
N ALA A 106 -1.39 4.63 -1.89
CA ALA A 106 -1.73 3.51 -2.77
C ALA A 106 -0.48 2.94 -3.44
N ARG A 107 -0.51 1.64 -3.73
CA ARG A 107 0.54 0.95 -4.48
C ARG A 107 -0.04 0.18 -5.65
N THR A 108 0.55 0.34 -6.83
CA THR A 108 0.31 -0.54 -7.97
C THR A 108 1.16 -1.79 -7.85
N PHE A 109 0.53 -2.96 -7.87
CA PHE A 109 1.25 -4.24 -7.80
C PHE A 109 1.67 -4.71 -9.19
N GLN A 110 2.83 -5.37 -9.27
CA GLN A 110 3.33 -5.95 -10.51
C GLN A 110 2.43 -7.09 -11.01
N ASN A 111 1.90 -7.90 -10.09
CA ASN A 111 0.97 -8.97 -10.40
C ASN A 111 -0.47 -8.51 -10.16
N ILE A 112 -1.30 -8.69 -11.17
CA ILE A 112 -2.73 -8.38 -11.10
C ILE A 112 -3.41 -9.36 -10.15
N ARG A 113 -4.14 -8.82 -9.15
CA ARG A 113 -4.90 -9.60 -8.18
C ARG A 113 -6.36 -9.17 -8.21
N LEU A 114 -7.09 -9.64 -9.22
CA LEU A 114 -8.52 -9.43 -9.33
C LEU A 114 -9.31 -10.58 -8.69
N TRP A 115 -10.50 -10.26 -8.22
CA TRP A 115 -11.50 -11.26 -7.82
C TRP A 115 -12.05 -11.90 -9.07
N LYS A 116 -11.55 -13.09 -9.40
CA LYS A 116 -11.76 -13.77 -10.67
C LYS A 116 -13.22 -14.12 -10.97
N SER A 117 -13.99 -14.37 -9.94
CA SER A 117 -15.42 -14.74 -10.01
C SER A 117 -16.37 -13.54 -9.99
N GLN A 118 -15.82 -12.32 -9.90
CA GLN A 118 -16.60 -11.10 -9.81
C GLN A 118 -16.54 -10.31 -11.11
N THR A 119 -17.57 -9.49 -11.33
CA THR A 119 -17.61 -8.57 -12.47
C THR A 119 -16.54 -7.47 -12.33
N VAL A 120 -16.31 -6.74 -13.41
CA VAL A 120 -15.47 -5.53 -13.41
C VAL A 120 -16.00 -4.52 -12.40
N PHE A 121 -17.31 -4.31 -12.37
CA PHE A 121 -17.98 -3.41 -11.45
C PHE A 121 -17.76 -3.83 -9.99
N ASP A 122 -17.96 -5.11 -9.67
CA ASP A 122 -17.84 -5.62 -8.31
C ASP A 122 -16.41 -5.56 -7.79
N ASN A 123 -15.39 -5.78 -8.65
CA ASN A 123 -13.99 -5.63 -8.28
C ASN A 123 -13.69 -4.21 -7.75
N VAL A 124 -14.18 -3.16 -8.44
CA VAL A 124 -14.01 -1.78 -7.99
C VAL A 124 -14.85 -1.47 -6.75
N LEU A 125 -16.08 -2.01 -6.68
CA LEU A 125 -16.95 -1.82 -5.52
C LEU A 125 -16.35 -2.43 -4.27
N ILE A 126 -15.80 -3.65 -4.34
CA ILE A 126 -15.11 -4.32 -3.22
C ILE A 126 -13.92 -3.47 -2.75
N ALA A 127 -13.10 -2.95 -3.67
CA ALA A 127 -11.97 -2.09 -3.32
C ALA A 127 -12.39 -0.81 -2.58
N LYS A 128 -13.60 -0.29 -2.86
CA LYS A 128 -14.14 0.88 -2.14
C LYS A 128 -14.56 0.62 -0.71
N HIS A 129 -14.81 -0.62 -0.31
CA HIS A 129 -15.23 -0.94 1.05
C HIS A 129 -14.24 -0.51 2.14
N CYS A 130 -12.95 -0.35 1.81
CA CYS A 130 -11.95 0.17 2.76
C CYS A 130 -12.24 1.61 3.24
N ARG A 131 -13.11 2.35 2.54
CA ARG A 131 -13.52 3.74 2.87
C ARG A 131 -14.98 3.84 3.34
N THR A 132 -15.61 2.72 3.63
CA THR A 132 -17.01 2.68 4.09
C THR A 132 -17.04 2.75 5.61
N HIS A 133 -17.81 3.68 6.17
CA HIS A 133 -17.96 3.86 7.63
C HIS A 133 -19.25 3.21 8.17
N THR A 134 -19.76 2.19 7.49
CA THR A 134 -21.02 1.54 7.85
C THR A 134 -20.89 0.70 9.10
N ASN A 135 -21.69 0.99 10.13
CA ASN A 135 -21.83 0.16 11.31
C ASN A 135 -22.64 -1.11 11.00
N PHE A 136 -22.25 -2.25 11.58
CA PHE A 136 -22.92 -3.55 11.42
C PHE A 136 -24.44 -3.48 11.64
N LEU A 137 -24.90 -2.72 12.63
CA LEU A 137 -26.32 -2.52 12.93
C LEU A 137 -27.05 -1.78 11.81
N ALA A 138 -26.45 -0.73 11.24
CA ALA A 138 -27.04 0.03 10.13
C ALA A 138 -27.14 -0.79 8.85
N ALA A 139 -26.15 -1.67 8.60
CA ALA A 139 -26.17 -2.62 7.49
C ALA A 139 -27.29 -3.66 7.65
N SER A 140 -27.52 -4.19 8.86
CA SER A 140 -28.56 -5.17 9.15
C SER A 140 -29.99 -4.62 8.92
N PHE A 141 -30.19 -3.34 9.16
CA PHE A 141 -31.52 -2.69 8.98
C PHE A 141 -31.70 -2.02 7.61
N ARG A 142 -30.80 -2.27 6.63
CA ARG A 142 -30.83 -1.66 5.27
C ARG A 142 -30.95 -0.12 5.28
N MET A 143 -30.49 0.53 6.32
CA MET A 143 -30.55 2.00 6.44
C MET A 143 -29.51 2.74 5.56
N ASN A 144 -28.63 1.98 4.88
CA ASN A 144 -27.50 2.54 4.11
C ASN A 144 -27.76 2.63 2.60
N HIS A 145 -29.02 2.60 2.18
CA HIS A 145 -29.36 2.60 0.75
C HIS A 145 -28.79 3.82 0.00
N ARG A 146 -28.77 4.99 0.66
CA ARG A 146 -28.21 6.21 0.07
C ARG A 146 -26.68 6.12 -0.12
N GLU A 147 -25.97 5.65 0.90
CA GLU A 147 -24.51 5.45 0.83
C GLU A 147 -24.13 4.42 -0.24
N GLU A 148 -24.90 3.34 -0.35
CA GLU A 148 -24.71 2.34 -1.40
C GLU A 148 -24.92 2.91 -2.80
N GLN A 149 -25.94 3.74 -3.02
CA GLN A 149 -26.16 4.41 -4.30
C GLN A 149 -25.03 5.37 -4.65
N GLU A 150 -24.55 6.18 -3.69
CA GLU A 150 -23.43 7.09 -3.88
C GLU A 150 -22.14 6.32 -4.22
N GLN A 151 -21.90 5.18 -3.57
CA GLN A 151 -20.76 4.32 -3.89
C GLN A 151 -20.85 3.73 -5.29
N ARG A 152 -22.02 3.22 -5.70
CA ARG A 152 -22.24 2.68 -7.06
C ARG A 152 -22.06 3.76 -8.13
N ALA A 153 -22.57 4.98 -7.89
CA ALA A 153 -22.37 6.11 -8.80
C ALA A 153 -20.88 6.46 -8.93
N ARG A 154 -20.14 6.45 -7.82
CA ARG A 154 -18.70 6.70 -7.84
C ARG A 154 -17.90 5.60 -8.54
N VAL A 155 -18.29 4.34 -8.39
CA VAL A 155 -17.68 3.22 -9.13
C VAL A 155 -17.89 3.41 -10.63
N ALA A 156 -19.11 3.79 -11.06
CA ALA A 156 -19.39 4.07 -12.45
C ALA A 156 -18.47 5.16 -13.04
N GLN A 157 -18.31 6.29 -12.31
CA GLN A 157 -17.40 7.37 -12.72
C GLN A 157 -15.92 6.91 -12.82
N LEU A 158 -15.46 6.08 -11.87
CA LEU A 158 -14.10 5.53 -11.93
C LEU A 158 -13.92 4.63 -13.15
N LEU A 159 -14.90 3.77 -13.45
CA LEU A 159 -14.86 2.90 -14.63
C LEU A 159 -14.89 3.70 -15.94
N GLU A 160 -15.65 4.80 -16.01
CA GLU A 160 -15.61 5.72 -17.15
C GLU A 160 -14.21 6.34 -17.30
N THR A 161 -13.60 6.82 -16.21
CA THR A 161 -12.28 7.44 -16.22
C THR A 161 -11.20 6.51 -16.78
N VAL A 162 -11.28 5.21 -16.46
CA VAL A 162 -10.31 4.20 -16.96
C VAL A 162 -10.75 3.52 -18.26
N GLY A 163 -11.91 3.90 -18.83
CA GLY A 163 -12.46 3.36 -20.09
C GLY A 163 -12.87 1.88 -19.98
N LEU A 164 -13.50 1.52 -18.86
CA LEU A 164 -13.98 0.15 -18.60
C LEU A 164 -15.49 0.08 -18.33
N TYR A 165 -16.21 1.20 -18.42
CA TYR A 165 -17.64 1.23 -18.12
C TYR A 165 -18.47 0.32 -19.02
N ASP A 166 -18.14 0.25 -20.33
CA ASP A 166 -18.86 -0.57 -21.31
C ASP A 166 -18.80 -2.08 -21.03
N VAL A 167 -17.77 -2.51 -20.28
CA VAL A 167 -17.53 -3.92 -19.91
C VAL A 167 -17.74 -4.18 -18.41
N LYS A 168 -18.45 -3.29 -17.71
CA LYS A 168 -18.64 -3.31 -16.25
C LYS A 168 -19.29 -4.60 -15.74
N ASP A 169 -20.17 -5.21 -16.53
CA ASP A 169 -20.93 -6.42 -16.18
C ASP A 169 -20.21 -7.72 -16.59
N GLU A 170 -19.09 -7.61 -17.31
CA GLU A 170 -18.27 -8.76 -17.66
C GLU A 170 -17.45 -9.27 -16.48
N LEU A 171 -17.10 -10.57 -16.49
CA LEU A 171 -16.16 -11.11 -15.51
C LEU A 171 -14.80 -10.47 -15.70
N ALA A 172 -14.12 -10.12 -14.59
CA ALA A 172 -12.80 -9.49 -14.65
C ALA A 172 -11.76 -10.34 -15.38
N THR A 173 -11.91 -11.67 -15.38
CA THR A 173 -11.03 -12.62 -16.07
C THR A 173 -11.27 -12.71 -17.59
N SER A 174 -12.44 -12.31 -18.10
CA SER A 174 -12.73 -12.30 -19.54
C SER A 174 -12.03 -11.15 -20.26
N LEU A 175 -11.59 -10.13 -19.52
CA LEU A 175 -10.93 -8.98 -20.09
C LEU A 175 -9.53 -9.31 -20.64
N PRO A 176 -9.11 -8.69 -21.75
CA PRO A 176 -7.73 -8.71 -22.19
C PRO A 176 -6.79 -8.16 -21.11
N TYR A 177 -5.55 -8.67 -21.03
CA TYR A 177 -4.57 -8.32 -19.99
C TYR A 177 -4.40 -6.81 -19.79
N GLY A 178 -4.35 -6.03 -20.87
CA GLY A 178 -4.24 -4.57 -20.79
C GLY A 178 -5.45 -3.90 -20.12
N LYS A 179 -6.66 -4.43 -20.27
CA LYS A 179 -7.86 -3.97 -19.56
C LYS A 179 -7.86 -4.42 -18.10
N GLN A 180 -7.41 -5.66 -17.82
CA GLN A 180 -7.24 -6.14 -16.43
C GLN A 180 -6.25 -5.28 -15.63
N ARG A 181 -5.21 -4.74 -16.28
CA ARG A 181 -4.24 -3.83 -15.64
C ARG A 181 -4.80 -2.45 -15.32
N ARG A 182 -5.79 -1.99 -16.07
CA ARG A 182 -6.47 -0.71 -15.80
C ARG A 182 -7.54 -0.84 -14.74
N LEU A 183 -8.10 -2.05 -14.57
CA LEU A 183 -9.02 -2.39 -13.50
C LEU A 183 -8.29 -2.49 -12.16
#